data_b383be7fc994a8b82f65d6883874d48f
#
_entry.id   b383be7fc994a8b82f65d6883874d48f
#
_cell.length_a   1.000
_cell.length_b   1.000
_cell.length_c   1.000
_cell.angle_alpha   90.00
_cell.angle_beta   90.00
_cell.angle_gamma   90.00
#
_symmetry.space_group_name_H-M   'P 1'
#
loop_
_entity.id
_entity.type
_entity.pdbx_description
1 polymer ?
#
loop_
_entity_poly.entity_id
_entity_poly.type
_entity_poly.pdbx_seq_one_letter_code
_entity_poly.pdbx_strand_id
1 'polypeptide(L)'
;LKQPIRKLTGRRPDLVLRPLRRVVAALILREAAPENADTPAAREIFICQRRPDQPMGLKWEFPGGKIEPGETSEQALARELSEELGIEATIGPRITTVRHTYRNGGAIEIEFFTVPHYRGELVNRIFHQMLWSPLTRLPDYDFLAADLTLIRDLAAGKLL
;
A
#
# COMPACT_ATOMS: atom_id res chain seq x y z
N LEU A 1 -42.91 37.01 -37.28
CA LEU A 1 -43.06 36.24 -36.02
C LEU A 1 -41.71 35.54 -35.69
N LYS A 2 -40.96 36.15 -34.74
CA LYS A 2 -39.70 35.59 -34.28
C LYS A 2 -39.99 34.63 -33.13
N GLN A 3 -39.53 33.36 -33.24
CA GLN A 3 -39.62 32.40 -32.17
C GLN A 3 -38.51 32.69 -31.10
N PRO A 4 -38.80 32.51 -29.81
CA PRO A 4 -37.84 32.77 -28.77
C PRO A 4 -36.83 31.59 -28.65
N ILE A 5 -35.56 31.95 -28.58
CA ILE A 5 -34.43 31.03 -28.33
C ILE A 5 -34.60 30.45 -26.93
N ARG A 6 -34.85 29.14 -26.84
CA ARG A 6 -34.78 28.40 -25.57
C ARG A 6 -33.33 28.41 -25.05
N LYS A 7 -33.10 29.15 -23.97
CA LYS A 7 -31.86 29.02 -23.18
C LYS A 7 -31.83 27.61 -22.57
N LEU A 8 -30.96 26.76 -23.07
CA LEU A 8 -30.58 25.53 -22.42
C LEU A 8 -29.75 25.89 -21.18
N THR A 9 -30.40 25.97 -20.03
CA THR A 9 -29.73 25.96 -18.74
C THR A 9 -29.31 24.53 -18.45
N GLY A 10 -28.21 24.13 -19.06
CA GLY A 10 -27.52 22.89 -18.69
C GLY A 10 -26.93 23.07 -17.30
N ARG A 11 -27.61 22.58 -16.27
CA ARG A 11 -26.96 22.29 -14.99
C ARG A 11 -25.84 21.33 -15.32
N ARG A 12 -24.59 21.79 -15.14
CA ARG A 12 -23.45 20.87 -15.08
C ARG A 12 -23.74 19.88 -13.95
N PRO A 13 -23.64 18.58 -14.18
CA PRO A 13 -23.76 17.64 -13.06
C PRO A 13 -22.72 18.08 -12.03
N ASP A 14 -23.18 18.30 -10.81
CA ASP A 14 -22.31 18.61 -9.67
C ASP A 14 -21.20 17.58 -9.66
N LEU A 15 -19.96 18.03 -9.87
CA LEU A 15 -18.77 17.21 -9.80
C LEU A 15 -18.66 16.83 -8.32
N VAL A 16 -19.19 15.68 -7.96
CA VAL A 16 -18.99 15.12 -6.62
C VAL A 16 -17.50 14.79 -6.51
N LEU A 17 -16.74 15.72 -5.92
CA LEU A 17 -15.35 15.52 -5.57
C LEU A 17 -15.32 14.38 -4.57
N ARG A 18 -14.92 13.19 -5.01
CA ARG A 18 -14.67 12.07 -4.11
C ARG A 18 -13.49 12.43 -3.21
N PRO A 19 -13.63 12.31 -1.87
CA PRO A 19 -12.56 12.67 -0.97
C PRO A 19 -11.33 11.79 -1.22
N LEU A 20 -10.13 12.42 -1.09
CA LEU A 20 -8.86 11.71 -1.11
C LEU A 20 -8.82 10.72 0.05
N ARG A 21 -8.59 9.44 -0.25
CA ARG A 21 -8.35 8.42 0.77
C ARG A 21 -6.87 8.43 1.17
N ARG A 22 -6.62 8.58 2.46
CA ARG A 22 -5.26 8.52 3.02
C ARG A 22 -5.02 7.16 3.66
N VAL A 23 -3.96 6.51 3.23
CA VAL A 23 -3.59 5.15 3.60
C VAL A 23 -2.12 5.11 4.00
N VAL A 24 -1.80 4.22 4.91
CA VAL A 24 -0.43 3.91 5.34
C VAL A 24 -0.10 2.46 5.03
N ALA A 25 1.16 2.20 4.69
CA ALA A 25 1.64 0.86 4.39
C ALA A 25 3.05 0.62 4.96
N ALA A 26 3.33 -0.61 5.35
CA ALA A 26 4.56 -1.01 6.00
C ALA A 26 5.51 -1.72 5.05
N LEU A 27 6.74 -1.24 5.00
CA LEU A 27 7.87 -1.94 4.39
C LEU A 27 8.63 -2.66 5.51
N ILE A 28 8.26 -3.91 5.76
CA ILE A 28 8.88 -4.76 6.77
C ILE A 28 9.99 -5.56 6.10
N LEU A 29 11.22 -5.34 6.53
CA LEU A 29 12.42 -5.89 5.92
C LEU A 29 13.10 -6.88 6.86
N ARG A 30 13.74 -7.89 6.28
CA ARG A 30 14.69 -8.77 6.96
C ARG A 30 15.86 -9.10 6.06
N GLU A 31 16.93 -9.59 6.64
CA GLU A 31 18.01 -10.24 5.90
C GLU A 31 17.71 -11.74 5.82
N ALA A 32 17.72 -12.29 4.60
CA ALA A 32 17.64 -13.73 4.42
C ALA A 32 18.95 -14.38 4.88
N ALA A 33 18.85 -15.60 5.39
CA ALA A 33 20.04 -16.38 5.67
C ALA A 33 20.86 -16.56 4.36
N PRO A 34 22.19 -16.33 4.38
CA PRO A 34 23.00 -16.51 3.20
C PRO A 34 22.98 -17.99 2.78
N GLU A 35 22.83 -18.25 1.49
CA GLU A 35 22.89 -19.61 0.94
C GLU A 35 24.25 -20.26 1.17
N ASN A 36 25.33 -19.44 1.19
CA ASN A 36 26.71 -19.83 1.46
C ASN A 36 27.41 -18.72 2.26
N ALA A 37 28.47 -19.08 2.97
CA ALA A 37 29.25 -18.14 3.78
C ALA A 37 29.83 -16.94 3.00
N ASP A 38 29.99 -17.06 1.69
CA ASP A 38 30.56 -16.04 0.81
C ASP A 38 29.50 -15.22 0.03
N THR A 39 28.22 -15.54 0.22
CA THR A 39 27.13 -14.81 -0.45
C THR A 39 26.56 -13.74 0.47
N PRO A 40 26.50 -12.46 0.06
CA PRO A 40 25.83 -11.43 0.86
C PRO A 40 24.38 -11.83 1.14
N ALA A 41 23.93 -11.61 2.37
CA ALA A 41 22.54 -11.85 2.74
C ALA A 41 21.62 -11.02 1.83
N ALA A 42 20.67 -11.68 1.18
CA ALA A 42 19.66 -10.99 0.37
C ALA A 42 18.66 -10.30 1.30
N ARG A 43 18.28 -9.07 0.97
CA ARG A 43 17.21 -8.39 1.69
C ARG A 43 15.86 -8.87 1.17
N GLU A 44 15.02 -9.24 2.09
CA GLU A 44 13.64 -9.64 1.81
C GLU A 44 12.65 -8.65 2.41
N ILE A 45 11.51 -8.50 1.75
CA ILE A 45 10.40 -7.67 2.19
C ILE A 45 9.14 -8.51 2.34
N PHE A 46 8.35 -8.21 3.35
CA PHE A 46 7.10 -8.90 3.64
C PHE A 46 5.97 -8.37 2.76
N ILE A 47 5.30 -9.26 2.04
CA ILE A 47 4.19 -8.93 1.15
C ILE A 47 2.97 -9.82 1.42
N CYS A 48 1.79 -9.26 1.11
CA CYS A 48 0.50 -9.87 1.39
C CYS A 48 -0.33 -9.94 0.12
N GLN A 49 -1.12 -11.00 -0.03
CA GLN A 49 -2.05 -11.15 -1.14
C GLN A 49 -3.48 -10.97 -0.66
N ARG A 50 -4.23 -10.13 -1.34
CA ARG A 50 -5.65 -9.88 -1.06
C ARG A 50 -6.48 -11.12 -1.32
N ARG A 51 -7.54 -11.31 -0.52
CA ARG A 51 -8.47 -12.43 -0.71
C ARG A 51 -9.23 -12.28 -2.02
N PRO A 52 -9.61 -13.41 -2.64
CA PRO A 52 -10.32 -13.39 -3.94
C PRO A 52 -11.71 -12.74 -3.88
N ASP A 53 -12.33 -12.68 -2.70
CA ASP A 53 -13.65 -12.09 -2.46
C ASP A 53 -13.63 -10.58 -2.16
N GLN A 54 -12.44 -9.95 -2.14
CA GLN A 54 -12.26 -8.51 -1.95
C GLN A 54 -12.19 -7.77 -3.28
N PRO A 55 -12.43 -6.42 -3.30
CA PRO A 55 -12.05 -5.60 -4.43
C PRO A 55 -10.57 -5.77 -4.75
N MET A 56 -10.21 -5.85 -6.05
CA MET A 56 -8.84 -6.15 -6.50
C MET A 56 -8.29 -7.44 -5.89
N GLY A 57 -9.12 -8.46 -5.80
CA GLY A 57 -8.76 -9.77 -5.25
C GLY A 57 -7.55 -10.39 -5.91
N LEU A 58 -6.75 -11.13 -5.14
CA LEU A 58 -5.51 -11.78 -5.51
C LEU A 58 -4.36 -10.84 -5.92
N LYS A 59 -4.55 -9.53 -5.89
CA LYS A 59 -3.44 -8.57 -6.02
C LYS A 59 -2.56 -8.61 -4.77
N TRP A 60 -1.28 -8.40 -4.98
CA TRP A 60 -0.32 -8.25 -3.89
C TRP A 60 -0.24 -6.80 -3.41
N GLU A 61 0.06 -6.65 -2.15
CA GLU A 61 0.17 -5.35 -1.47
C GLU A 61 1.11 -5.43 -0.27
N PHE A 62 1.46 -4.27 0.28
CA PHE A 62 2.10 -4.18 1.59
C PHE A 62 1.01 -4.06 2.68
N PRO A 63 1.23 -4.62 3.87
CA PRO A 63 0.26 -4.53 4.96
C PRO A 63 0.09 -3.09 5.42
N GLY A 64 -1.13 -2.72 5.78
CA GLY A 64 -1.49 -1.38 6.21
C GLY A 64 -2.98 -1.12 6.06
N GLY A 65 -3.37 0.14 6.05
CA GLY A 65 -4.77 0.50 5.93
C GLY A 65 -5.03 2.00 6.07
N LYS A 66 -6.29 2.35 6.28
CA LYS A 66 -6.75 3.73 6.33
C LYS A 66 -6.32 4.43 7.62
N ILE A 67 -5.97 5.71 7.50
CA ILE A 67 -5.80 6.60 8.64
C ILE A 67 -7.19 7.00 9.13
N GLU A 68 -7.47 6.73 10.40
CA GLU A 68 -8.72 7.12 11.04
C GLU A 68 -8.66 8.55 11.59
N PRO A 69 -9.81 9.23 11.78
CA PRO A 69 -9.84 10.57 12.36
C PRO A 69 -9.11 10.62 13.71
N GLY A 70 -8.23 11.60 13.89
CA GLY A 70 -7.48 11.81 15.11
C GLY A 70 -6.21 10.97 15.26
N GLU A 71 -5.92 10.05 14.32
CA GLU A 71 -4.67 9.30 14.29
C GLU A 71 -3.58 10.05 13.52
N THR A 72 -2.33 9.92 13.96
CA THR A 72 -1.16 10.16 13.10
C THR A 72 -1.00 9.01 12.13
N SER A 73 -0.23 9.21 11.05
CA SER A 73 0.09 8.14 10.10
C SER A 73 0.76 6.95 10.79
N GLU A 74 1.70 7.21 11.70
CA GLU A 74 2.42 6.17 12.46
C GLU A 74 1.49 5.41 13.41
N GLN A 75 0.58 6.09 14.08
CA GLN A 75 -0.43 5.45 14.95
C GLN A 75 -1.36 4.54 14.14
N ALA A 76 -1.82 5.01 12.98
CA ALA A 76 -2.67 4.23 12.08
C ALA A 76 -1.95 2.97 11.62
N LEU A 77 -0.69 3.07 11.22
CA LEU A 77 0.08 1.92 10.76
C LEU A 77 0.32 0.91 11.89
N ALA A 78 0.69 1.36 13.08
CA ALA A 78 0.88 0.48 14.23
C ALA A 78 -0.42 -0.28 14.57
N ARG A 79 -1.57 0.39 14.53
CA ARG A 79 -2.88 -0.21 14.76
C ARG A 79 -3.22 -1.24 13.68
N GLU A 80 -3.05 -0.90 12.41
CA GLU A 80 -3.33 -1.82 11.29
C GLU A 80 -2.46 -3.08 11.36
N LEU A 81 -1.18 -2.96 11.65
CA LEU A 81 -0.28 -4.11 11.78
C LEU A 81 -0.64 -5.00 12.97
N SER A 82 -1.12 -4.42 14.07
CA SER A 82 -1.66 -5.18 15.19
C SER A 82 -2.92 -5.94 14.80
N GLU A 83 -3.86 -5.30 14.11
CA GLU A 83 -5.11 -5.90 13.67
C GLU A 83 -4.92 -7.00 12.62
N GLU A 84 -4.09 -6.75 11.62
CA GLU A 84 -3.90 -7.64 10.47
C GLU A 84 -2.92 -8.78 10.71
N LEU A 85 -1.86 -8.53 11.47
CA LEU A 85 -0.71 -9.43 11.62
C LEU A 85 -0.40 -9.83 13.07
N GLY A 86 -1.07 -9.24 14.06
CA GLY A 86 -0.87 -9.56 15.47
C GLY A 86 0.48 -9.13 16.04
N ILE A 87 1.15 -8.18 15.42
CA ILE A 87 2.45 -7.66 15.86
C ILE A 87 2.33 -6.29 16.52
N GLU A 88 3.27 -5.99 17.40
CA GLU A 88 3.49 -4.67 17.98
C GLU A 88 4.70 -4.04 17.27
N ALA A 89 4.42 -3.19 16.29
CA ALA A 89 5.43 -2.63 15.40
C ALA A 89 5.99 -1.31 15.91
N THR A 90 7.30 -1.12 15.76
CA THR A 90 7.96 0.17 15.86
C THR A 90 8.03 0.79 14.47
N ILE A 91 7.31 1.89 14.26
CA ILE A 91 7.26 2.56 12.95
C ILE A 91 8.50 3.42 12.78
N GLY A 92 9.22 3.16 11.71
CA GLY A 92 10.42 3.89 11.33
C GLY A 92 10.13 5.09 10.43
N PRO A 93 11.14 5.57 9.69
CA PRO A 93 10.97 6.70 8.79
C PRO A 93 9.98 6.45 7.67
N ARG A 94 9.26 7.49 7.27
CA ARG A 94 8.52 7.50 6.01
C ARG A 94 9.51 7.56 4.85
N ILE A 95 9.42 6.58 3.94
CA ILE A 95 10.33 6.47 2.80
C ILE A 95 9.82 7.25 1.61
N THR A 96 8.52 7.16 1.33
CA THR A 96 7.90 7.85 0.20
C THR A 96 6.40 7.99 0.41
N THR A 97 5.80 8.89 -0.36
CA THR A 97 4.36 9.06 -0.48
C THR A 97 3.98 8.91 -1.95
N VAL A 98 3.01 8.07 -2.23
CA VAL A 98 2.50 7.81 -3.58
C VAL A 98 1.06 8.27 -3.67
N ARG A 99 0.74 9.02 -4.72
CA ARG A 99 -0.63 9.39 -5.05
C ARG A 99 -1.06 8.69 -6.33
N HIS A 100 -2.21 8.02 -6.28
CA HIS A 100 -2.78 7.33 -7.42
C HIS A 100 -4.22 7.76 -7.64
N THR A 101 -4.55 8.09 -8.90
CA THR A 101 -5.89 8.48 -9.31
C THR A 101 -6.49 7.35 -10.15
N TYR A 102 -7.68 6.90 -9.76
CA TYR A 102 -8.43 5.86 -10.48
C TYR A 102 -9.25 6.47 -11.61
N ARG A 103 -9.60 5.67 -12.62
CA ARG A 103 -10.42 6.11 -13.76
C ARG A 103 -11.79 6.68 -13.36
N ASN A 104 -12.35 6.25 -12.23
CA ASN A 104 -13.62 6.73 -11.70
C ASN A 104 -13.54 8.11 -10.99
N GLY A 105 -12.37 8.76 -11.02
CA GLY A 105 -12.11 10.06 -10.39
C GLY A 105 -11.77 9.97 -8.89
N GLY A 106 -11.76 8.78 -8.29
CA GLY A 106 -11.27 8.59 -6.92
C GLY A 106 -9.75 8.65 -6.88
N ALA A 107 -9.20 9.14 -5.76
CA ALA A 107 -7.76 9.19 -5.53
C ALA A 107 -7.39 8.60 -4.18
N ILE A 108 -6.19 8.03 -4.11
CA ILE A 108 -5.59 7.49 -2.90
C ILE A 108 -4.20 8.10 -2.72
N GLU A 109 -3.85 8.41 -1.48
CA GLU A 109 -2.50 8.79 -1.09
C GLU A 109 -1.99 7.76 -0.10
N ILE A 110 -0.87 7.13 -0.41
CA ILE A 110 -0.27 6.08 0.41
C ILE A 110 1.06 6.56 0.92
N GLU A 111 1.21 6.58 2.23
CA GLU A 111 2.48 6.85 2.91
C GLU A 111 3.14 5.51 3.27
N PHE A 112 4.35 5.29 2.82
CA PHE A 112 5.13 4.07 3.06
C PHE A 112 6.18 4.30 4.12
N PHE A 113 6.15 3.48 5.17
CA PHE A 113 7.07 3.54 6.31
C PHE A 113 7.88 2.25 6.42
N THR A 114 9.14 2.36 6.79
CA THR A 114 9.89 1.18 7.24
C THR A 114 9.43 0.76 8.63
N VAL A 115 9.51 -0.53 8.90
CA VAL A 115 9.28 -1.11 10.22
C VAL A 115 10.56 -1.85 10.65
N PRO A 116 11.46 -1.15 11.37
CA PRO A 116 12.77 -1.73 11.72
C PRO A 116 12.68 -2.82 12.77
N HIS A 117 11.66 -2.77 13.64
CA HIS A 117 11.47 -3.74 14.70
C HIS A 117 9.99 -4.00 14.96
N TYR A 118 9.68 -5.21 15.39
CA TYR A 118 8.36 -5.56 15.91
C TYR A 118 8.48 -6.67 16.96
N ARG A 119 7.52 -6.74 17.85
CA ARG A 119 7.36 -7.83 18.83
C ARG A 119 6.21 -8.73 18.40
N GLY A 120 6.33 -10.01 18.70
CA GLY A 120 5.37 -11.03 18.33
C GLY A 120 5.72 -11.73 17.02
N GLU A 121 4.88 -12.67 16.64
CA GLU A 121 5.00 -13.42 15.39
C GLU A 121 3.97 -12.92 14.39
N LEU A 122 4.36 -12.87 13.10
CA LEU A 122 3.48 -12.52 12.01
C LEU A 122 2.41 -13.58 11.84
N VAL A 123 1.17 -13.25 12.16
CA VAL A 123 0.00 -14.11 12.04
C VAL A 123 -0.91 -13.60 10.94
N ASN A 124 -1.29 -14.47 10.02
CA ASN A 124 -2.24 -14.13 8.97
C ASN A 124 -3.68 -14.12 9.50
N ARG A 125 -4.25 -12.93 9.66
CA ARG A 125 -5.65 -12.77 10.11
C ARG A 125 -6.63 -12.45 8.99
N ILE A 126 -6.15 -11.88 7.87
CA ILE A 126 -7.04 -11.34 6.85
C ILE A 126 -6.64 -11.63 5.39
N PHE A 127 -5.41 -12.08 5.15
CA PHE A 127 -4.90 -12.22 3.78
C PHE A 127 -5.12 -13.63 3.20
N HIS A 128 -5.18 -13.71 1.88
CA HIS A 128 -5.19 -14.99 1.18
C HIS A 128 -3.90 -15.76 1.45
N GLN A 129 -2.75 -15.08 1.32
CA GLN A 129 -1.44 -15.57 1.73
C GLN A 129 -0.48 -14.43 2.03
N MET A 130 0.60 -14.75 2.71
CA MET A 130 1.70 -13.85 3.04
C MET A 130 3.02 -14.54 2.75
N LEU A 131 4.03 -13.78 2.34
CA LEU A 131 5.36 -14.34 2.17
C LEU A 131 6.44 -13.25 2.28
N TRP A 132 7.67 -13.70 2.44
CA TRP A 132 8.86 -12.89 2.31
C TRP A 132 9.40 -13.03 0.88
N SER A 133 9.62 -11.91 0.21
CA SER A 133 10.15 -11.87 -1.14
C SER A 133 11.48 -11.13 -1.18
N PRO A 134 12.50 -11.64 -1.88
CA PRO A 134 13.65 -10.81 -2.24
C PRO A 134 13.17 -9.53 -2.94
N LEU A 135 13.79 -8.39 -2.63
CA LEU A 135 13.43 -7.11 -3.26
C LEU A 135 13.49 -7.17 -4.79
N THR A 136 14.47 -7.89 -5.31
CA THR A 136 14.67 -8.05 -6.77
C THR A 136 13.56 -8.85 -7.46
N ARG A 137 12.79 -9.64 -6.70
CA ARG A 137 11.70 -10.49 -7.21
C ARG A 137 10.32 -9.83 -7.13
N LEU A 138 10.21 -8.66 -6.53
CA LEU A 138 8.92 -7.95 -6.40
C LEU A 138 8.17 -7.79 -7.73
N PRO A 139 8.83 -7.49 -8.87
CA PRO A 139 8.12 -7.39 -10.16
C PRO A 139 7.47 -8.68 -10.65
N ASP A 140 7.81 -9.83 -10.07
CA ASP A 140 7.21 -11.13 -10.44
C ASP A 140 5.78 -11.30 -9.88
N TYR A 141 5.37 -10.45 -8.95
CA TYR A 141 4.06 -10.50 -8.32
C TYR A 141 3.11 -9.47 -8.92
N ASP A 142 1.82 -9.82 -9.00
CA ASP A 142 0.78 -8.94 -9.52
C ASP A 142 0.32 -7.93 -8.45
N PHE A 143 1.08 -6.87 -8.28
CA PHE A 143 0.80 -5.83 -7.30
C PHE A 143 -0.37 -4.91 -7.70
N LEU A 144 -0.97 -4.27 -6.69
CA LEU A 144 -1.91 -3.18 -6.88
C LEU A 144 -1.30 -2.09 -7.78
N ALA A 145 -2.12 -1.53 -8.69
CA ALA A 145 -1.67 -0.51 -9.62
C ALA A 145 -1.00 0.70 -8.93
N ALA A 146 -1.50 1.11 -7.77
CA ALA A 146 -0.93 2.20 -6.98
C ALA A 146 0.52 1.95 -6.52
N ASP A 147 0.94 0.69 -6.43
CA ASP A 147 2.26 0.31 -5.90
C ASP A 147 3.32 0.11 -7.00
N LEU A 148 2.94 0.06 -8.27
CA LEU A 148 3.84 -0.38 -9.35
C LEU A 148 5.13 0.44 -9.49
N THR A 149 5.07 1.76 -9.30
CA THR A 149 6.27 2.61 -9.34
C THR A 149 7.20 2.29 -8.16
N LEU A 150 6.64 2.15 -6.97
CA LEU A 150 7.39 1.76 -5.77
C LEU A 150 8.05 0.38 -5.95
N ILE A 151 7.32 -0.59 -6.51
CA ILE A 151 7.85 -1.94 -6.77
C ILE A 151 9.08 -1.88 -7.68
N ARG A 152 9.05 -1.09 -8.75
CA ARG A 152 10.21 -0.92 -9.64
C ARG A 152 11.40 -0.29 -8.90
N ASP A 153 11.15 0.72 -8.11
CA ASP A 153 12.20 1.43 -7.40
C ASP A 153 12.85 0.56 -6.32
N LEU A 154 12.05 -0.19 -5.57
CA LEU A 154 12.55 -1.15 -4.59
C LEU A 154 13.38 -2.26 -5.24
N ALA A 155 12.90 -2.83 -6.34
CA ALA A 155 13.60 -3.89 -7.07
C ALA A 155 14.92 -3.41 -7.70
N ALA A 156 15.01 -2.13 -8.04
CA ALA A 156 16.22 -1.51 -8.57
C ALA A 156 17.22 -1.07 -7.48
N GLY A 157 16.93 -1.33 -6.20
CA GLY A 157 17.75 -0.91 -5.07
C GLY A 157 17.71 0.57 -4.76
N LYS A 158 16.66 1.27 -5.21
CA LYS A 158 16.39 2.65 -4.85
C LYS A 158 15.55 2.69 -3.57
N LEU A 159 15.57 3.78 -2.84
CA LEU A 159 14.78 4.06 -1.63
C LEU A 159 15.23 3.34 -0.35
N LEU A 160 15.79 2.16 -0.42
CA LEU A 160 16.21 1.36 0.75
C LEU A 160 17.66 0.91 0.64
#